data_a5e8ceb53de9366f8709ef148c8170cd
#
_entry.id   a5e8ceb53de9366f8709ef148c8170cd
#
_cell.length_a   1.000
_cell.length_b   1.000
_cell.length_c   1.000
_cell.angle_alpha   90.00
_cell.angle_beta   90.00
_cell.angle_gamma   90.00
#
_symmetry.space_group_name_H-M   'P 1'
#
loop_
_entity.id
_entity.type
_entity.pdbx_description
1 polymer ?
#
loop_
_entity_poly.entity_id
_entity_poly.type
_entity_poly.pdbx_seq_one_letter_code
_entity_poly.pdbx_strand_id
1 'polypeptide(L)'
;KRMFGTSEDTTTYDVMDEEQVARIQKTDLEVFNTGSPYLGLERVNLKDGRSYDTIVRKSVIEDDGKRLLLNTRWDQSLQNELKRRAQILSITLGAMNAFTWFFEPDKNRISFGEGFNEVTKKASEICSVEKFLSCVHPDDKQKFHDSLQAVVEQDNGIWELEYQLDLNGNGVYQWWQTRGMLETSTLNDAPYKYMFGMTICIDAHKQAELTLLKNKEELKKLVTLNELVLNNTNSGLAYITRDYRVQWENCLLLLKKLVFRSLQAR
;
A
#
# COMPACT_ATOMS: atom_id res chain seq x y z
N LYS A 1 16.47 33.59 -10.00
CA LYS A 1 16.87 32.91 -8.76
C LYS A 1 18.04 32.01 -9.09
N ARG A 2 19.25 32.27 -8.56
CA ARG A 2 20.47 31.50 -8.87
C ARG A 2 20.31 30.10 -8.26
N MET A 3 20.50 29.05 -9.07
CA MET A 3 20.26 27.67 -8.69
C MET A 3 21.13 27.20 -7.52
N PHE A 4 22.36 27.70 -7.44
CA PHE A 4 23.36 27.28 -6.43
C PHE A 4 23.64 28.32 -5.36
N GLY A 5 22.95 29.45 -5.33
CA GLY A 5 23.11 30.49 -4.29
C GLY A 5 24.46 31.18 -4.28
N THR A 6 25.18 31.18 -5.41
CA THR A 6 26.50 31.82 -5.54
C THR A 6 26.39 33.34 -5.59
N SER A 7 27.35 34.07 -4.98
CA SER A 7 27.50 35.50 -5.08
C SER A 7 28.07 35.92 -6.44
N GLU A 8 28.11 37.22 -6.75
CA GLU A 8 28.67 37.72 -8.02
C GLU A 8 30.16 37.42 -8.21
N ASP A 9 30.89 37.28 -7.10
CA ASP A 9 32.34 37.06 -7.08
C ASP A 9 32.76 35.58 -7.01
N THR A 10 31.79 34.62 -6.94
CA THR A 10 32.10 33.18 -6.85
C THR A 10 31.71 32.48 -8.14
N THR A 11 32.58 31.59 -8.60
CA THR A 11 32.28 30.70 -9.73
C THR A 11 31.42 29.51 -9.27
N THR A 12 30.68 28.88 -10.20
CA THR A 12 29.91 27.67 -9.91
C THR A 12 30.83 26.54 -9.42
N TYR A 13 32.11 26.56 -9.79
CA TYR A 13 33.08 25.53 -9.40
C TYR A 13 33.53 25.65 -7.95
N ASP A 14 33.46 26.85 -7.33
CA ASP A 14 33.91 27.06 -5.94
C ASP A 14 33.07 26.27 -4.92
N VAL A 15 31.84 25.93 -5.28
CA VAL A 15 30.88 25.23 -4.43
C VAL A 15 30.79 23.73 -4.68
N MET A 16 31.48 23.21 -5.71
CA MET A 16 31.52 21.78 -6.10
C MET A 16 32.79 21.09 -5.58
N ASP A 17 32.78 19.75 -5.53
CA ASP A 17 34.01 19.00 -5.26
C ASP A 17 34.98 19.03 -6.45
N GLU A 18 36.29 18.86 -6.17
CA GLU A 18 37.35 19.02 -7.16
C GLU A 18 37.28 17.99 -8.29
N GLU A 19 36.90 16.76 -7.99
CA GLU A 19 36.77 15.70 -9.00
C GLU A 19 35.66 16.01 -9.99
N GLN A 20 34.54 16.51 -9.46
CA GLN A 20 33.39 16.91 -10.27
C GLN A 20 33.72 18.13 -11.16
N VAL A 21 34.43 19.11 -10.60
CA VAL A 21 34.91 20.28 -11.35
C VAL A 21 35.76 19.84 -12.54
N ALA A 22 36.75 18.96 -12.32
CA ALA A 22 37.63 18.46 -13.36
C ALA A 22 36.84 17.77 -14.50
N ARG A 23 35.84 16.98 -14.14
CA ARG A 23 34.97 16.28 -15.12
C ARG A 23 34.12 17.26 -15.95
N ILE A 24 33.55 18.26 -15.30
CA ILE A 24 32.74 19.29 -15.96
C ILE A 24 33.61 20.14 -16.91
N GLN A 25 34.78 20.56 -16.44
CA GLN A 25 35.74 21.34 -17.24
C GLN A 25 36.21 20.59 -18.49
N LYS A 26 36.45 19.27 -18.35
CA LYS A 26 36.81 18.42 -19.51
C LYS A 26 35.72 18.48 -20.59
N THR A 27 34.45 18.31 -20.20
CA THR A 27 33.30 18.36 -21.11
C THR A 27 33.10 19.75 -21.71
N ASP A 28 33.33 20.81 -20.92
CA ASP A 28 33.26 22.21 -21.35
C ASP A 28 34.29 22.51 -22.42
N LEU A 29 35.54 22.08 -22.22
CA LEU A 29 36.62 22.22 -23.19
C LEU A 29 36.36 21.43 -24.49
N GLU A 30 35.83 20.22 -24.38
CA GLU A 30 35.49 19.41 -25.54
C GLU A 30 34.43 20.11 -26.40
N VAL A 31 33.34 20.59 -25.82
CA VAL A 31 32.29 21.33 -26.50
C VAL A 31 32.82 22.63 -27.10
N PHE A 32 33.63 23.35 -26.33
CA PHE A 32 34.22 24.60 -26.81
C PHE A 32 35.14 24.43 -28.00
N ASN A 33 35.98 23.35 -27.98
CA ASN A 33 36.96 23.07 -29.07
C ASN A 33 36.28 22.50 -30.30
N THR A 34 35.34 21.57 -30.15
CA THR A 34 34.71 20.89 -31.28
C THR A 34 33.57 21.70 -31.90
N GLY A 35 32.93 22.58 -31.11
CA GLY A 35 31.68 23.25 -31.47
C GLY A 35 30.44 22.34 -31.44
N SER A 36 30.63 21.06 -31.16
CA SER A 36 29.51 20.09 -31.06
C SER A 36 28.73 20.25 -29.76
N PRO A 37 27.40 20.42 -29.82
CA PRO A 37 26.62 20.59 -28.61
C PRO A 37 26.59 19.30 -27.77
N TYR A 38 26.61 19.44 -26.47
CA TYR A 38 26.46 18.36 -25.49
C TYR A 38 25.07 18.45 -24.82
N LEU A 39 24.42 17.29 -24.67
CA LEU A 39 23.23 17.12 -23.84
C LEU A 39 23.41 15.86 -22.99
N GLY A 40 23.30 16.01 -21.68
CA GLY A 40 23.52 14.90 -20.76
C GLY A 40 22.85 15.08 -19.40
N LEU A 41 22.80 13.98 -18.66
CA LEU A 41 22.40 13.97 -17.25
C LEU A 41 23.66 14.09 -16.40
N GLU A 42 23.67 15.06 -15.49
CA GLU A 42 24.77 15.26 -14.54
C GLU A 42 24.21 15.36 -13.12
N ARG A 43 24.79 14.61 -12.19
CA ARG A 43 24.58 14.85 -10.76
C ARG A 43 25.60 15.85 -10.27
N VAL A 44 25.11 16.93 -9.69
CA VAL A 44 25.93 17.97 -9.09
C VAL A 44 25.90 17.81 -7.57
N ASN A 45 27.05 17.52 -6.98
CA ASN A 45 27.23 17.48 -5.53
C ASN A 45 27.90 18.78 -5.08
N LEU A 46 27.30 19.44 -4.09
CA LEU A 46 27.86 20.64 -3.49
C LEU A 46 28.67 20.28 -2.24
N LYS A 47 29.67 21.09 -1.90
CA LYS A 47 30.52 20.94 -0.70
C LYS A 47 29.71 20.99 0.60
N ASP A 48 28.51 21.57 0.59
CA ASP A 48 27.58 21.61 1.73
C ASP A 48 26.72 20.34 1.88
N GLY A 49 26.95 19.30 1.06
CA GLY A 49 26.26 18.01 1.10
C GLY A 49 24.96 17.95 0.27
N ARG A 50 24.53 19.05 -0.33
CA ARG A 50 23.37 19.03 -1.23
C ARG A 50 23.74 18.40 -2.58
N SER A 51 22.80 17.67 -3.19
CA SER A 51 22.97 17.09 -4.52
C SER A 51 21.78 17.44 -5.40
N TYR A 52 22.05 17.62 -6.69
CA TYR A 52 21.05 17.96 -7.71
C TYR A 52 21.22 17.04 -8.91
N ASP A 53 20.14 16.41 -9.35
CA ASP A 53 20.09 15.71 -10.64
C ASP A 53 19.68 16.73 -11.70
N THR A 54 20.56 16.99 -12.66
CA THR A 54 20.35 18.05 -13.66
C THR A 54 20.45 17.50 -15.08
N ILE A 55 19.59 18.02 -15.98
CA ILE A 55 19.83 17.95 -17.41
C ILE A 55 20.69 19.13 -17.79
N VAL A 56 21.79 18.89 -18.47
CA VAL A 56 22.73 19.91 -18.90
C VAL A 56 22.78 19.95 -20.43
N ARG A 57 22.58 21.13 -20.96
CA ARG A 57 22.86 21.42 -22.39
C ARG A 57 23.99 22.43 -22.47
N LYS A 58 25.03 22.09 -23.22
CA LYS A 58 26.18 22.95 -23.49
C LYS A 58 26.27 23.22 -25.00
N SER A 59 26.51 24.44 -25.40
CA SER A 59 26.69 24.83 -26.81
C SER A 59 27.61 26.03 -26.90
N VAL A 60 28.36 26.13 -27.98
CA VAL A 60 29.14 27.32 -28.31
C VAL A 60 28.24 28.32 -29.02
N ILE A 61 28.30 29.56 -28.61
CA ILE A 61 27.64 30.70 -29.23
C ILE A 61 28.70 31.74 -29.59
N GLU A 62 28.46 32.56 -30.59
CA GLU A 62 29.29 33.71 -30.94
C GLU A 62 28.54 35.00 -30.58
N ASP A 63 29.22 35.87 -29.87
CA ASP A 63 28.70 37.16 -29.46
C ASP A 63 29.84 38.21 -29.57
N ASP A 64 29.63 39.27 -30.36
CA ASP A 64 30.62 40.29 -30.68
C ASP A 64 32.01 39.74 -31.09
N GLY A 65 32.02 38.70 -31.91
CA GLY A 65 33.24 38.05 -32.38
C GLY A 65 33.98 37.22 -31.33
N LYS A 66 33.38 37.03 -30.16
CA LYS A 66 33.90 36.16 -29.09
C LYS A 66 33.10 34.84 -29.04
N ARG A 67 33.83 33.75 -28.92
CA ARG A 67 33.21 32.45 -28.66
C ARG A 67 32.94 32.30 -27.18
N LEU A 68 31.71 31.97 -26.87
CA LEU A 68 31.22 31.74 -25.50
C LEU A 68 30.62 30.37 -25.37
N LEU A 69 30.80 29.73 -24.21
CA LEU A 69 30.12 28.49 -23.84
C LEU A 69 28.81 28.79 -23.12
N LEU A 70 27.71 28.53 -23.79
CA LEU A 70 26.38 28.57 -23.16
C LEU A 70 26.11 27.25 -22.47
N ASN A 71 25.97 27.30 -21.15
CA ASN A 71 25.65 26.15 -20.29
C ASN A 71 24.27 26.36 -19.64
N THR A 72 23.30 25.55 -20.01
CA THR A 72 21.94 25.59 -19.48
C THR A 72 21.69 24.34 -18.65
N ARG A 73 21.19 24.53 -17.43
CA ARG A 73 20.90 23.42 -16.50
C ARG A 73 19.46 23.46 -16.02
N TRP A 74 18.82 22.31 -16.02
CA TRP A 74 17.48 22.13 -15.45
C TRP A 74 17.56 21.12 -14.30
N ASP A 75 17.14 21.55 -13.12
CA ASP A 75 17.06 20.71 -11.92
C ASP A 75 15.87 19.73 -12.06
N GLN A 76 16.15 18.46 -11.99
CA GLN A 76 15.16 17.37 -12.02
C GLN A 76 15.06 16.62 -10.68
N SER A 77 15.77 17.05 -9.65
CA SER A 77 15.86 16.33 -8.38
C SER A 77 14.50 16.05 -7.77
N LEU A 78 13.62 17.06 -7.73
CA LEU A 78 12.26 16.90 -7.20
C LEU A 78 11.43 15.90 -8.03
N GLN A 79 11.51 16.01 -9.37
CA GLN A 79 10.78 15.11 -10.27
C GLN A 79 11.26 13.68 -10.14
N ASN A 80 12.57 13.46 -10.06
CA ASN A 80 13.17 12.14 -9.87
C ASN A 80 12.80 11.55 -8.51
N GLU A 81 12.78 12.36 -7.44
CA GLU A 81 12.38 11.92 -6.11
C GLU A 81 10.90 11.52 -6.06
N LEU A 82 10.01 12.33 -6.66
CA LEU A 82 8.58 12.00 -6.75
C LEU A 82 8.37 10.70 -7.53
N LYS A 83 9.06 10.55 -8.68
CA LYS A 83 9.00 9.32 -9.49
C LYS A 83 9.48 8.10 -8.72
N ARG A 84 10.59 8.23 -7.97
CA ARG A 84 11.11 7.15 -7.13
C ARG A 84 10.13 6.78 -6.02
N ARG A 85 9.51 7.77 -5.35
CA ARG A 85 8.49 7.52 -4.32
C ARG A 85 7.27 6.81 -4.88
N ALA A 86 6.79 7.23 -6.04
CA ALA A 86 5.69 6.57 -6.73
C ALA A 86 6.03 5.11 -7.08
N GLN A 87 7.24 4.84 -7.58
CA GLN A 87 7.70 3.48 -7.87
C GLN A 87 7.76 2.59 -6.62
N ILE A 88 8.31 3.10 -5.52
CA ILE A 88 8.37 2.36 -4.26
C ILE A 88 6.96 2.06 -3.75
N LEU A 89 6.07 3.04 -3.80
CA LEU A 89 4.67 2.87 -3.41
C LEU A 89 3.97 1.82 -4.26
N SER A 90 4.15 1.87 -5.59
CA SER A 90 3.57 0.90 -6.53
C SER A 90 4.03 -0.53 -6.23
N ILE A 91 5.33 -0.75 -6.04
CA ILE A 91 5.88 -2.07 -5.69
C ILE A 91 5.34 -2.56 -4.34
N THR A 92 5.27 -1.68 -3.35
CA THR A 92 4.78 -2.02 -2.02
C THR A 92 3.32 -2.42 -2.05
N LEU A 93 2.48 -1.64 -2.72
CA LEU A 93 1.06 -1.93 -2.89
C LEU A 93 0.85 -3.23 -3.68
N GLY A 94 1.61 -3.44 -4.77
CA GLY A 94 1.55 -4.67 -5.54
C GLY A 94 1.90 -5.92 -4.73
N ALA A 95 2.93 -5.84 -3.87
CA ALA A 95 3.30 -6.93 -2.97
C ALA A 95 2.23 -7.24 -1.90
N MET A 96 1.44 -6.25 -1.52
CA MET A 96 0.31 -6.40 -0.60
C MET A 96 -1.00 -6.77 -1.31
N ASN A 97 -1.00 -6.96 -2.63
CA ASN A 97 -2.21 -7.06 -3.44
C ASN A 97 -3.18 -5.90 -3.18
N ALA A 98 -2.66 -4.68 -3.19
CA ALA A 98 -3.40 -3.45 -2.94
C ALA A 98 -3.21 -2.44 -4.06
N PHE A 99 -4.14 -1.53 -4.21
CA PHE A 99 -4.05 -0.41 -5.15
C PHE A 99 -4.75 0.82 -4.60
N THR A 100 -4.32 1.99 -5.07
CA THR A 100 -4.97 3.26 -4.76
C THR A 100 -6.02 3.61 -5.79
N TRP A 101 -6.97 4.44 -5.40
CA TRP A 101 -8.02 4.96 -6.27
C TRP A 101 -8.37 6.39 -5.89
N PHE A 102 -8.94 7.10 -6.86
CA PHE A 102 -9.44 8.45 -6.73
C PHE A 102 -10.83 8.52 -7.37
N PHE A 103 -11.79 9.10 -6.67
CA PHE A 103 -13.16 9.22 -7.11
C PHE A 103 -13.65 10.67 -7.07
N GLU A 104 -14.24 11.12 -8.17
CA GLU A 104 -14.86 12.42 -8.33
C GLU A 104 -16.39 12.23 -8.42
N PRO A 105 -17.14 12.45 -7.33
CA PRO A 105 -18.59 12.23 -7.30
C PRO A 105 -19.33 13.01 -8.38
N ASP A 106 -19.02 14.30 -8.53
CA ASP A 106 -19.69 15.20 -9.48
C ASP A 106 -19.51 14.77 -10.95
N LYS A 107 -18.45 14.03 -11.24
CA LYS A 107 -18.14 13.52 -12.59
C LYS A 107 -18.47 12.05 -12.74
N ASN A 108 -18.93 11.39 -11.69
CA ASN A 108 -19.11 9.94 -11.65
C ASN A 108 -17.89 9.18 -12.18
N ARG A 109 -16.68 9.57 -11.75
CA ARG A 109 -15.42 9.11 -12.31
C ARG A 109 -14.51 8.51 -11.26
N ILE A 110 -14.15 7.23 -11.45
CA ILE A 110 -13.14 6.53 -10.68
C ILE A 110 -11.88 6.41 -11.53
N SER A 111 -10.74 6.76 -10.96
CA SER A 111 -9.41 6.52 -11.54
C SER A 111 -8.57 5.69 -10.58
N PHE A 112 -7.82 4.75 -11.15
CA PHE A 112 -6.96 3.85 -10.36
C PHE A 112 -5.52 4.36 -10.43
N GLY A 113 -4.85 4.33 -9.29
CA GLY A 113 -3.49 4.79 -9.15
C GLY A 113 -2.49 3.64 -8.96
N GLU A 114 -1.56 3.88 -8.06
CA GLU A 114 -0.46 2.97 -7.79
C GLU A 114 -0.94 1.59 -7.33
N GLY A 115 -0.25 0.54 -7.78
CA GLY A 115 -0.55 -0.86 -7.46
C GLY A 115 -1.60 -1.52 -8.36
N PHE A 116 -2.45 -0.75 -9.06
CA PHE A 116 -3.54 -1.33 -9.86
C PHE A 116 -3.04 -2.22 -10.99
N ASN A 117 -2.03 -1.77 -11.73
CA ASN A 117 -1.45 -2.53 -12.84
C ASN A 117 -0.76 -3.82 -12.36
N GLU A 118 -0.12 -3.77 -11.20
CA GLU A 118 0.57 -4.91 -10.58
C GLU A 118 -0.42 -5.98 -10.15
N VAL A 119 -1.56 -5.56 -9.57
CA VAL A 119 -2.61 -6.46 -9.07
C VAL A 119 -3.44 -7.05 -10.22
N THR A 120 -3.86 -6.21 -11.17
CA THR A 120 -4.82 -6.63 -12.21
C THR A 120 -4.15 -7.11 -13.50
N LYS A 121 -2.88 -6.78 -13.70
CA LYS A 121 -2.15 -6.93 -14.98
C LYS A 121 -2.81 -6.18 -16.16
N LYS A 122 -3.65 -5.21 -15.84
CA LYS A 122 -4.33 -4.34 -16.81
C LYS A 122 -3.82 -2.92 -16.65
N ALA A 123 -3.84 -2.14 -17.73
CA ALA A 123 -3.59 -0.71 -17.64
C ALA A 123 -4.67 -0.04 -16.78
N SER A 124 -4.27 0.95 -15.98
CA SER A 124 -5.24 1.71 -15.19
C SER A 124 -6.18 2.46 -16.14
N GLU A 125 -7.46 2.21 -15.99
CA GLU A 125 -8.51 2.85 -16.78
C GLU A 125 -9.36 3.74 -15.87
N ILE A 126 -9.81 4.86 -16.42
CA ILE A 126 -10.85 5.67 -15.82
C ILE A 126 -12.18 4.99 -16.10
N CYS A 127 -13.00 4.77 -15.08
CA CYS A 127 -14.33 4.18 -15.23
C CYS A 127 -15.39 4.93 -14.44
N SER A 128 -16.67 4.70 -14.77
CA SER A 128 -17.80 5.14 -13.95
C SER A 128 -18.05 4.17 -12.80
N VAL A 129 -18.82 4.62 -11.80
CA VAL A 129 -19.26 3.78 -10.68
C VAL A 129 -20.02 2.55 -11.16
N GLU A 130 -20.88 2.68 -12.18
CA GLU A 130 -21.65 1.56 -12.75
C GLU A 130 -20.74 0.51 -13.38
N LYS A 131 -19.70 0.97 -14.12
CA LYS A 131 -18.69 0.05 -14.67
C LYS A 131 -17.92 -0.69 -13.57
N PHE A 132 -17.55 -0.02 -12.49
CA PHE A 132 -16.93 -0.65 -11.35
C PHE A 132 -17.87 -1.63 -10.65
N LEU A 133 -19.13 -1.24 -10.41
CA LEU A 133 -20.15 -2.11 -9.83
C LEU A 133 -20.41 -3.39 -10.65
N SER A 134 -20.14 -3.38 -11.95
CA SER A 134 -20.25 -4.61 -12.74
C SER A 134 -19.26 -5.71 -12.30
N CYS A 135 -18.15 -5.32 -11.70
CA CYS A 135 -17.13 -6.24 -11.15
C CYS A 135 -17.45 -6.67 -9.70
N VAL A 136 -18.36 -5.99 -9.00
CA VAL A 136 -18.76 -6.31 -7.62
C VAL A 136 -19.74 -7.50 -7.62
N HIS A 137 -19.59 -8.38 -6.63
CA HIS A 137 -20.50 -9.54 -6.46
C HIS A 137 -21.97 -9.05 -6.35
N PRO A 138 -22.93 -9.74 -6.99
CA PRO A 138 -24.34 -9.31 -6.99
C PRO A 138 -24.90 -9.00 -5.61
N ASP A 139 -24.58 -9.82 -4.60
CA ASP A 139 -25.06 -9.67 -3.22
C ASP A 139 -24.47 -8.43 -2.52
N ASP A 140 -23.31 -7.94 -2.95
CA ASP A 140 -22.62 -6.80 -2.35
C ASP A 140 -22.90 -5.47 -3.05
N LYS A 141 -23.50 -5.49 -4.27
CA LYS A 141 -23.73 -4.27 -5.08
C LYS A 141 -24.54 -3.22 -4.35
N GLN A 142 -25.64 -3.61 -3.74
CA GLN A 142 -26.53 -2.67 -3.04
C GLN A 142 -25.80 -2.08 -1.83
N LYS A 143 -25.17 -2.92 -1.03
CA LYS A 143 -24.36 -2.50 0.13
C LYS A 143 -23.26 -1.51 -0.27
N PHE A 144 -22.56 -1.79 -1.38
CA PHE A 144 -21.51 -0.91 -1.91
C PHE A 144 -22.08 0.44 -2.30
N HIS A 145 -23.15 0.44 -3.09
CA HIS A 145 -23.80 1.67 -3.56
C HIS A 145 -24.29 2.55 -2.39
N ASP A 146 -25.02 1.96 -1.46
CA ASP A 146 -25.60 2.69 -0.32
C ASP A 146 -24.52 3.26 0.60
N SER A 147 -23.45 2.49 0.86
CA SER A 147 -22.34 2.95 1.69
C SER A 147 -21.54 4.08 1.03
N LEU A 148 -21.33 4.01 -0.29
CA LEU A 148 -20.66 5.08 -1.04
C LEU A 148 -21.50 6.35 -1.06
N GLN A 149 -22.80 6.24 -1.33
CA GLN A 149 -23.72 7.37 -1.33
C GLN A 149 -23.77 8.04 0.04
N ALA A 150 -23.89 7.26 1.12
CA ALA A 150 -23.93 7.78 2.48
C ALA A 150 -22.71 8.61 2.86
N VAL A 151 -21.52 8.26 2.36
CA VAL A 151 -20.29 9.04 2.62
C VAL A 151 -20.24 10.29 1.76
N VAL A 152 -20.65 10.22 0.49
CA VAL A 152 -20.66 11.38 -0.43
C VAL A 152 -21.63 12.47 0.04
N GLU A 153 -22.72 12.11 0.71
CA GLU A 153 -23.68 13.04 1.30
C GLU A 153 -23.12 13.78 2.54
N GLN A 154 -22.05 13.28 3.14
CA GLN A 154 -21.36 13.93 4.25
C GLN A 154 -20.33 14.95 3.73
N ASP A 155 -19.96 15.92 4.56
CA ASP A 155 -18.94 16.91 4.18
C ASP A 155 -17.50 16.40 4.41
N ASN A 156 -17.33 15.51 5.38
CA ASN A 156 -16.06 14.81 5.67
C ASN A 156 -16.39 13.42 6.19
N GLY A 157 -15.76 12.40 5.64
CA GLY A 157 -16.04 11.05 6.06
C GLY A 157 -14.94 10.07 5.70
N ILE A 158 -14.79 9.06 6.54
CA ILE A 158 -14.00 7.87 6.23
C ILE A 158 -14.98 6.84 5.69
N TRP A 159 -14.68 6.32 4.51
CA TRP A 159 -15.38 5.20 3.92
C TRP A 159 -14.58 3.92 4.14
N GLU A 160 -15.24 2.91 4.67
CA GLU A 160 -14.64 1.59 4.86
C GLU A 160 -15.69 0.52 4.54
N LEU A 161 -15.32 -0.44 3.68
CA LEU A 161 -16.20 -1.49 3.23
C LEU A 161 -15.43 -2.75 2.86
N GLU A 162 -15.96 -3.91 3.29
CA GLU A 162 -15.54 -5.21 2.79
C GLU A 162 -16.61 -5.75 1.82
N TYR A 163 -16.16 -6.22 0.66
CA TYR A 163 -17.00 -6.74 -0.42
C TYR A 163 -16.23 -7.68 -1.31
N GLN A 164 -16.95 -8.43 -2.12
CA GLN A 164 -16.38 -9.36 -3.08
C GLN A 164 -16.28 -8.72 -4.47
N LEU A 165 -15.13 -8.89 -5.13
CA LEU A 165 -14.81 -8.23 -6.39
C LEU A 165 -14.13 -9.21 -7.35
N ASP A 166 -14.60 -9.27 -8.60
CA ASP A 166 -13.96 -9.93 -9.73
C ASP A 166 -13.28 -8.91 -10.64
N LEU A 167 -12.05 -8.52 -10.30
CA LEU A 167 -11.25 -7.56 -11.09
C LEU A 167 -10.84 -8.13 -12.46
N ASN A 168 -10.76 -9.47 -12.58
CA ASN A 168 -10.26 -10.10 -13.80
C ASN A 168 -11.35 -10.42 -14.81
N GLY A 169 -12.62 -10.41 -14.39
CA GLY A 169 -13.76 -10.73 -15.23
C GLY A 169 -13.82 -12.23 -15.59
N ASN A 170 -13.29 -13.08 -14.72
CA ASN A 170 -13.24 -14.55 -14.92
C ASN A 170 -14.28 -15.32 -14.12
N GLY A 171 -15.16 -14.62 -13.41
CA GLY A 171 -16.19 -15.17 -12.55
C GLY A 171 -15.70 -15.60 -11.16
N VAL A 172 -14.44 -15.33 -10.83
CA VAL A 172 -13.87 -15.65 -9.52
C VAL A 172 -13.85 -14.38 -8.67
N TYR A 173 -14.71 -14.38 -7.65
CA TYR A 173 -14.78 -13.28 -6.70
C TYR A 173 -13.83 -13.50 -5.53
N GLN A 174 -13.07 -12.46 -5.20
CA GLN A 174 -12.16 -12.41 -4.06
C GLN A 174 -12.65 -11.36 -3.06
N TRP A 175 -12.31 -11.53 -1.80
CA TRP A 175 -12.61 -10.54 -0.75
C TRP A 175 -11.64 -9.37 -0.80
N TRP A 176 -12.21 -8.18 -0.81
CA TRP A 176 -11.48 -6.91 -0.80
C TRP A 176 -12.00 -6.01 0.30
N GLN A 177 -11.09 -5.26 0.90
CA GLN A 177 -11.41 -4.18 1.82
C GLN A 177 -10.97 -2.87 1.18
N THR A 178 -11.89 -1.92 1.11
CA THR A 178 -11.59 -0.56 0.68
C THR A 178 -11.65 0.38 1.88
N ARG A 179 -10.73 1.35 1.90
CA ARG A 179 -10.75 2.45 2.84
C ARG A 179 -10.38 3.72 2.12
N GLY A 180 -11.20 4.75 2.28
CA GLY A 180 -11.00 6.04 1.66
C GLY A 180 -11.45 7.18 2.53
N MET A 181 -11.11 8.39 2.09
CA MET A 181 -11.47 9.64 2.75
C MET A 181 -12.10 10.58 1.73
N LEU A 182 -13.22 11.17 2.12
CA LEU A 182 -13.86 12.26 1.38
C LEU A 182 -13.26 13.59 1.82
N GLU A 183 -12.81 14.38 0.88
CA GLU A 183 -12.35 15.74 1.10
C GLU A 183 -13.09 16.74 0.22
N THR A 184 -13.25 17.94 0.74
CA THR A 184 -13.81 19.08 -0.01
C THR A 184 -12.68 20.11 -0.18
N SER A 185 -12.47 20.53 -1.42
CA SER A 185 -11.52 21.59 -1.79
C SER A 185 -12.24 22.67 -2.60
N THR A 186 -11.59 23.79 -2.86
CA THR A 186 -12.07 24.84 -3.75
C THR A 186 -11.28 24.82 -5.06
N LEU A 187 -11.99 24.72 -6.17
CA LEU A 187 -11.41 24.84 -7.49
C LEU A 187 -12.14 25.98 -8.22
N ASN A 188 -11.42 27.03 -8.62
CA ASN A 188 -11.99 28.24 -9.26
C ASN A 188 -13.14 28.84 -8.46
N ASP A 189 -12.97 28.98 -7.14
CA ASP A 189 -13.97 29.51 -6.18
C ASP A 189 -15.26 28.66 -6.04
N ALA A 190 -15.30 27.47 -6.61
CA ALA A 190 -16.39 26.52 -6.43
C ALA A 190 -15.97 25.34 -5.51
N PRO A 191 -16.86 24.87 -4.62
CA PRO A 191 -16.59 23.69 -3.82
C PRO A 191 -16.48 22.46 -4.74
N TYR A 192 -15.46 21.64 -4.50
CA TYR A 192 -15.18 20.43 -5.25
C TYR A 192 -14.94 19.28 -4.27
N LYS A 193 -15.79 18.25 -4.37
CA LYS A 193 -15.68 17.04 -3.55
C LYS A 193 -14.89 15.96 -4.29
N TYR A 194 -14.01 15.30 -3.58
CA TYR A 194 -13.28 14.15 -4.09
C TYR A 194 -13.00 13.15 -2.99
N MET A 195 -12.90 11.89 -3.36
CA MET A 195 -12.48 10.81 -2.47
C MET A 195 -11.19 10.19 -2.99
N PHE A 196 -10.33 9.82 -2.08
CA PHE A 196 -9.18 9.00 -2.39
C PHE A 196 -9.00 7.92 -1.34
N GLY A 197 -8.40 6.82 -1.74
CA GLY A 197 -8.23 5.71 -0.83
C GLY A 197 -7.43 4.58 -1.43
N MET A 198 -7.47 3.46 -0.73
CA MET A 198 -6.88 2.22 -1.21
C MET A 198 -7.84 1.04 -1.01
N THR A 199 -7.64 0.03 -1.85
CA THR A 199 -8.32 -1.25 -1.76
C THR A 199 -7.26 -2.34 -1.66
N ILE A 200 -7.43 -3.27 -0.72
CA ILE A 200 -6.53 -4.38 -0.46
C ILE A 200 -7.27 -5.71 -0.53
N CYS A 201 -6.64 -6.72 -1.14
CA CYS A 201 -7.17 -8.07 -1.15
C CYS A 201 -7.02 -8.71 0.23
N ILE A 202 -8.14 -9.11 0.84
CA ILE A 202 -8.19 -9.78 2.14
C ILE A 202 -8.64 -11.25 2.03
N ASP A 203 -8.62 -11.81 0.82
CA ASP A 203 -9.13 -13.15 0.55
C ASP A 203 -8.41 -14.21 1.39
N ALA A 204 -7.08 -14.17 1.44
CA ALA A 204 -6.29 -15.10 2.25
C ALA A 204 -6.62 -14.99 3.75
N HIS A 205 -6.86 -13.78 4.24
CA HIS A 205 -7.27 -13.55 5.63
C HIS A 205 -8.66 -14.14 5.90
N LYS A 206 -9.64 -13.90 5.03
CA LYS A 206 -11.00 -14.47 5.14
C LYS A 206 -11.00 -15.99 5.08
N GLN A 207 -10.19 -16.59 4.20
CA GLN A 207 -10.06 -18.04 4.12
C GLN A 207 -9.45 -18.64 5.39
N ALA A 208 -8.43 -18.00 5.94
CA ALA A 208 -7.82 -18.41 7.22
C ALA A 208 -8.81 -18.30 8.38
N GLU A 209 -9.59 -17.23 8.46
CA GLU A 209 -10.63 -17.02 9.47
C GLU A 209 -11.71 -18.08 9.40
N LEU A 210 -12.23 -18.38 8.20
CA LEU A 210 -13.23 -19.43 7.97
C LEU A 210 -12.70 -20.81 8.35
N THR A 211 -11.45 -21.11 8.01
CA THR A 211 -10.80 -22.38 8.36
C THR A 211 -10.64 -22.51 9.88
N LEU A 212 -10.22 -21.44 10.55
CA LEU A 212 -10.09 -21.42 12.00
C LEU A 212 -11.45 -21.64 12.70
N LEU A 213 -12.50 -20.99 12.21
CA LEU A 213 -13.85 -21.16 12.73
C LEU A 213 -14.32 -22.60 12.61
N LYS A 214 -14.11 -23.21 11.42
CA LYS A 214 -14.46 -24.60 11.12
C LYS A 214 -13.73 -25.58 12.06
N ASN A 215 -12.42 -25.40 12.20
CA ASN A 215 -11.60 -26.23 13.09
C ASN A 215 -12.06 -26.10 14.56
N LYS A 216 -12.41 -24.87 14.98
CA LYS A 216 -12.94 -24.63 16.34
C LYS A 216 -14.28 -25.35 16.60
N GLU A 217 -15.17 -25.35 15.62
CA GLU A 217 -16.45 -26.08 15.71
C GLU A 217 -16.25 -27.59 15.74
N GLU A 218 -15.36 -28.13 14.90
CA GLU A 218 -15.02 -29.56 14.90
C GLU A 218 -14.39 -29.98 16.22
N LEU A 219 -13.44 -29.17 16.75
CA LEU A 219 -12.83 -29.43 18.05
C LEU A 219 -13.88 -29.45 19.16
N LYS A 220 -14.82 -28.50 19.16
CA LYS A 220 -15.93 -28.46 20.12
C LYS A 220 -16.80 -29.71 20.06
N LYS A 221 -17.13 -30.20 18.84
CA LYS A 221 -17.89 -31.45 18.65
C LYS A 221 -17.12 -32.65 19.19
N LEU A 222 -15.81 -32.75 18.92
CA LEU A 222 -14.97 -33.84 19.40
C LEU A 222 -14.85 -33.84 20.94
N VAL A 223 -14.68 -32.66 21.57
CA VAL A 223 -14.66 -32.54 23.04
C VAL A 223 -15.96 -33.01 23.63
N THR A 224 -17.11 -32.57 23.10
CA THR A 224 -18.45 -33.00 23.57
C THR A 224 -18.64 -34.50 23.41
N LEU A 225 -18.23 -35.06 22.27
CA LEU A 225 -18.31 -36.51 22.03
C LEU A 225 -17.45 -37.31 23.01
N ASN A 226 -16.21 -36.87 23.24
CA ASN A 226 -15.30 -37.47 24.22
C ASN A 226 -15.90 -37.42 25.63
N GLU A 227 -16.46 -36.32 26.05
CA GLU A 227 -17.14 -36.20 27.34
C GLU A 227 -18.33 -37.16 27.48
N LEU A 228 -19.15 -37.29 26.43
CA LEU A 228 -20.26 -38.24 26.40
C LEU A 228 -19.77 -39.70 26.49
N VAL A 229 -18.73 -40.08 25.71
CA VAL A 229 -18.16 -41.42 25.75
C VAL A 229 -17.55 -41.70 27.11
N LEU A 230 -16.75 -40.80 27.66
CA LEU A 230 -16.09 -40.99 28.96
C LEU A 230 -17.10 -41.07 30.12
N ASN A 231 -18.17 -40.27 30.07
CA ASN A 231 -19.20 -40.25 31.11
C ASN A 231 -20.15 -41.44 31.02
N ASN A 232 -20.32 -42.08 29.84
CA ASN A 232 -21.19 -43.26 29.65
C ASN A 232 -20.44 -44.58 29.78
N THR A 233 -19.12 -44.58 29.98
CA THR A 233 -18.37 -45.82 30.22
C THR A 233 -18.65 -46.36 31.64
N ASN A 234 -18.83 -47.68 31.72
CA ASN A 234 -19.01 -48.41 33.02
C ASN A 234 -17.69 -48.54 33.80
N SER A 235 -16.62 -47.87 33.36
CA SER A 235 -15.29 -47.90 33.96
C SER A 235 -14.93 -46.54 34.56
N GLY A 236 -14.36 -46.52 35.76
CA GLY A 236 -13.81 -45.33 36.34
C GLY A 236 -12.49 -44.94 35.64
N LEU A 237 -12.44 -43.78 35.02
CA LEU A 237 -11.27 -43.23 34.35
C LEU A 237 -10.77 -41.98 35.06
N ALA A 238 -9.48 -41.90 35.27
CA ALA A 238 -8.85 -40.68 35.78
C ALA A 238 -7.56 -40.40 35.02
N TYR A 239 -7.30 -39.13 34.74
CA TYR A 239 -6.02 -38.67 34.27
C TYR A 239 -5.20 -38.10 35.44
N ILE A 240 -4.03 -38.72 35.69
CA ILE A 240 -3.17 -38.41 36.84
C ILE A 240 -1.84 -37.86 36.33
N THR A 241 -1.38 -36.71 36.84
CA THR A 241 -0.07 -36.13 36.56
C THR A 241 1.06 -36.99 37.16
N ARG A 242 2.31 -36.73 36.72
CA ARG A 242 3.52 -37.38 37.23
C ARG A 242 3.68 -37.18 38.76
N ASP A 243 3.13 -36.13 39.31
CA ASP A 243 3.11 -35.80 40.77
C ASP A 243 1.91 -36.40 41.48
N TYR A 244 1.26 -37.39 40.89
CA TYR A 244 0.07 -38.09 41.43
C TYR A 244 -1.13 -37.19 41.71
N ARG A 245 -1.27 -36.06 41.02
CA ARG A 245 -2.44 -35.21 41.09
C ARG A 245 -3.45 -35.61 40.01
N VAL A 246 -4.72 -35.81 40.45
CA VAL A 246 -5.83 -36.06 39.52
C VAL A 246 -6.14 -34.76 38.77
N GLN A 247 -5.95 -34.74 37.48
CA GLN A 247 -6.33 -33.61 36.66
C GLN A 247 -7.77 -33.72 36.14
N TRP A 248 -8.20 -34.93 35.89
CA TRP A 248 -9.56 -35.20 35.41
C TRP A 248 -10.00 -36.61 35.81
N GLU A 249 -11.28 -36.76 36.10
CA GLU A 249 -11.91 -38.04 36.36
C GLU A 249 -13.38 -38.06 35.85
N ASN A 250 -13.87 -39.20 35.39
CA ASN A 250 -15.24 -39.29 34.93
C ASN A 250 -16.25 -39.46 36.09
N CYS A 251 -17.55 -39.22 35.78
CA CYS A 251 -18.62 -39.26 36.77
C CYS A 251 -18.67 -40.53 37.61
N LEU A 252 -18.35 -41.71 37.00
CA LEU A 252 -18.39 -42.97 37.75
C LEU A 252 -17.33 -43.04 38.85
N LEU A 253 -16.15 -42.51 38.62
CA LEU A 253 -15.09 -42.46 39.61
C LEU A 253 -15.41 -41.48 40.76
N LEU A 254 -16.00 -40.32 40.39
CA LEU A 254 -16.51 -39.34 41.35
C LEU A 254 -17.60 -39.93 42.26
N LEU A 255 -18.57 -40.63 41.67
CA LEU A 255 -19.65 -41.30 42.45
C LEU A 255 -19.08 -42.36 43.40
N LYS A 256 -18.16 -43.21 42.92
CA LYS A 256 -17.51 -44.21 43.82
C LYS A 256 -16.72 -43.55 44.96
N LYS A 257 -16.03 -42.45 44.72
CA LYS A 257 -15.34 -41.67 45.79
C LYS A 257 -16.30 -41.07 46.78
N LEU A 258 -17.44 -40.54 46.35
CA LEU A 258 -18.46 -39.95 47.23
C LEU A 258 -19.12 -41.06 48.11
N VAL A 259 -19.46 -42.19 47.52
CA VAL A 259 -20.01 -43.35 48.26
C VAL A 259 -18.98 -43.88 49.27
N PHE A 260 -17.72 -43.99 48.91
CA PHE A 260 -16.66 -44.46 49.80
C PHE A 260 -16.43 -43.50 50.99
N ARG A 261 -16.42 -42.18 50.73
CA ARG A 261 -16.33 -41.17 51.80
C ARG A 261 -17.54 -41.19 52.75
N SER A 262 -18.74 -41.44 52.25
CA SER A 262 -19.94 -41.54 53.10
C SER A 262 -19.96 -42.80 53.95
N LEU A 263 -19.31 -43.89 53.51
CA LEU A 263 -19.15 -45.13 54.29
C LEU A 263 -18.02 -45.01 55.34
N GLN A 264 -17.02 -44.19 55.16
CA GLN A 264 -15.97 -43.96 56.16
C GLN A 264 -16.39 -42.94 57.25
N ALA A 265 -17.43 -42.15 57.00
CA ALA A 265 -17.95 -41.16 57.93
C ALA A 265 -19.09 -41.70 58.86
N ARG A 266 -19.39 -43.00 58.73
CA ARG A 266 -20.24 -43.72 59.63
C ARG A 266 -19.42 -44.70 60.48
#